data_b9d8bd42f800dc1f1d54758d6c7d8d8f
#
_entry.id   b9d8bd42f800dc1f1d54758d6c7d8d8f
#
_cell.length_a   1.000
_cell.length_b   1.000
_cell.length_c   1.000
_cell.angle_alpha   90.00
_cell.angle_beta   90.00
_cell.angle_gamma   90.00
#
_symmetry.space_group_name_H-M   'P 1'
#
loop_
_entity.id
_entity.type
_entity.pdbx_description
1 polymer ?
#
loop_
_entity_poly.entity_id
_entity_poly.type
_entity_poly.pdbx_seq_one_letter_code
_entity_poly.pdbx_strand_id
1 'polypeptide(L)'
;MKPAPASLRAAKAAGSRLATLTAYDYPTARLLDECGLDFLLVGDSLGMVVLGHPDTTQVTMEDMIHHTRAVARGVTKTLVAADLPAGSCRTPSLAVENSRKLREAGADLVKIEGGSECLPAIEAILADGIPLIGHLGMLPQRVVEEGGYHIKGKSTAQAERLVSDAIAIDQAGASAIVLELVHAPLAAEFS
;
A
#
# COMPACT_ATOMS: atom_id res chain seq x y z
N MET A 1 -7.94 13.87 -16.51
CA MET A 1 -6.55 14.04 -15.98
C MET A 1 -6.50 13.30 -14.64
N LYS A 2 -5.50 12.46 -14.40
CA LYS A 2 -5.32 11.80 -13.10
C LYS A 2 -5.10 12.84 -12.01
N PRO A 3 -5.66 12.66 -10.78
CA PRO A 3 -5.34 13.50 -9.64
C PRO A 3 -3.85 13.33 -9.25
N ALA A 4 -3.31 14.28 -8.51
CA ALA A 4 -1.98 14.10 -7.92
C ALA A 4 -2.08 13.23 -6.66
N PRO A 5 -1.08 12.39 -6.31
CA PRO A 5 -1.07 11.61 -5.06
C PRO A 5 -1.31 12.45 -3.79
N ALA A 6 -0.88 13.70 -3.78
CA ALA A 6 -1.15 14.66 -2.70
C ALA A 6 -2.64 14.92 -2.46
N SER A 7 -3.53 14.63 -3.43
CA SER A 7 -4.97 14.77 -3.26
C SER A 7 -5.54 13.84 -2.18
N LEU A 8 -4.88 12.72 -1.89
CA LEU A 8 -5.29 11.79 -0.83
C LEU A 8 -5.24 12.48 0.56
N ARG A 9 -4.16 13.21 0.85
CA ARG A 9 -4.05 14.00 2.09
C ARG A 9 -5.05 15.16 2.13
N ALA A 10 -5.26 15.83 1.00
CA ALA A 10 -6.24 16.90 0.90
C ALA A 10 -7.67 16.42 1.13
N ALA A 11 -8.02 15.23 0.63
CA ALA A 11 -9.32 14.61 0.86
C ALA A 11 -9.57 14.34 2.37
N LYS A 12 -8.57 13.81 3.09
CA LYS A 12 -8.67 13.64 4.55
C LYS A 12 -8.92 14.97 5.26
N ALA A 13 -8.15 16.00 4.94
CA ALA A 13 -8.31 17.34 5.53
C ALA A 13 -9.71 17.94 5.25
N ALA A 14 -10.31 17.58 4.12
CA ALA A 14 -11.67 18.02 3.75
C ALA A 14 -12.77 17.10 4.33
N GLY A 15 -12.43 16.03 5.08
CA GLY A 15 -13.39 15.05 5.58
C GLY A 15 -14.04 14.19 4.48
N SER A 16 -13.44 14.16 3.28
CA SER A 16 -13.95 13.37 2.15
C SER A 16 -13.54 11.91 2.29
N ARG A 17 -14.48 11.00 2.04
CA ARG A 17 -14.20 9.56 1.96
C ARG A 17 -13.70 9.22 0.58
N LEU A 18 -12.67 8.38 0.53
CA LEU A 18 -12.09 7.86 -0.70
C LEU A 18 -12.55 6.43 -0.95
N ALA A 19 -12.82 6.12 -2.22
CA ALA A 19 -13.16 4.77 -2.66
C ALA A 19 -11.97 4.12 -3.36
N THR A 20 -11.60 2.92 -2.92
CA THR A 20 -10.50 2.15 -3.51
C THR A 20 -10.91 0.68 -3.66
N LEU A 21 -10.41 0.05 -4.70
CA LEU A 21 -10.52 -1.39 -4.93
C LEU A 21 -9.19 -1.94 -5.45
N THR A 22 -9.03 -3.26 -5.36
CA THR A 22 -7.93 -3.96 -6.03
C THR A 22 -8.23 -4.22 -7.49
N ALA A 23 -7.20 -4.20 -8.33
CA ALA A 23 -7.26 -4.66 -9.71
C ALA A 23 -5.93 -5.31 -10.10
N TYR A 24 -5.99 -6.35 -10.96
CA TYR A 24 -4.82 -7.13 -11.32
C TYR A 24 -4.64 -7.31 -12.84
N ASP A 25 -5.59 -6.80 -13.64
CA ASP A 25 -5.60 -6.93 -15.09
C ASP A 25 -6.17 -5.70 -15.79
N TYR A 26 -5.95 -5.62 -17.08
CA TYR A 26 -6.39 -4.50 -17.92
C TYR A 26 -7.93 -4.33 -17.97
N PRO A 27 -8.74 -5.36 -18.27
CA PRO A 27 -10.18 -5.17 -18.40
C PRO A 27 -10.85 -4.77 -17.09
N THR A 28 -10.43 -5.34 -15.96
CA THR A 28 -10.93 -4.96 -14.63
C THR A 28 -10.55 -3.51 -14.30
N ALA A 29 -9.30 -3.14 -14.52
CA ALA A 29 -8.83 -1.77 -14.26
C ALA A 29 -9.60 -0.74 -15.10
N ARG A 30 -9.84 -1.03 -16.37
CA ARG A 30 -10.61 -0.16 -17.27
C ARG A 30 -12.05 0.03 -16.79
N LEU A 31 -12.71 -1.05 -16.39
CA LEU A 31 -14.08 -0.99 -15.85
C LEU A 31 -14.12 -0.14 -14.59
N LEU A 32 -13.18 -0.32 -13.68
CA LEU A 32 -13.10 0.39 -12.40
C LEU A 32 -12.73 1.89 -12.60
N ASP A 33 -11.90 2.22 -13.59
CA ASP A 33 -11.57 3.62 -13.95
C ASP A 33 -12.84 4.40 -14.37
N GLU A 34 -13.81 3.71 -15.00
CA GLU A 34 -15.10 4.31 -15.38
C GLU A 34 -16.03 4.52 -14.17
N CYS A 35 -15.83 3.77 -13.07
CA CYS A 35 -16.66 3.88 -11.87
C CYS A 35 -16.30 5.07 -10.96
N GLY A 36 -15.22 5.79 -11.24
CA GLY A 36 -14.84 7.00 -10.51
C GLY A 36 -14.21 6.72 -9.14
N LEU A 37 -13.40 5.66 -9.05
CA LEU A 37 -12.58 5.37 -7.86
C LEU A 37 -11.44 6.38 -7.73
N ASP A 38 -10.99 6.60 -6.49
CA ASP A 38 -9.88 7.51 -6.20
C ASP A 38 -8.53 6.87 -6.51
N PHE A 39 -8.36 5.60 -6.15
CA PHE A 39 -7.21 4.82 -6.59
C PHE A 39 -7.51 3.31 -6.69
N LEU A 40 -6.74 2.62 -7.51
CA LEU A 40 -6.69 1.17 -7.60
C LEU A 40 -5.42 0.65 -6.94
N LEU A 41 -5.54 -0.44 -6.21
CA LEU A 41 -4.39 -1.12 -5.61
C LEU A 41 -4.05 -2.39 -6.41
N VAL A 42 -2.83 -2.47 -6.91
CA VAL A 42 -2.22 -3.72 -7.33
C VAL A 42 -1.57 -4.30 -6.08
N GLY A 43 -2.34 -5.10 -5.34
CA GLY A 43 -1.90 -5.70 -4.09
C GLY A 43 -1.13 -6.99 -4.32
N ASP A 44 -0.17 -7.33 -3.46
CA ASP A 44 0.53 -8.62 -3.48
C ASP A 44 -0.39 -9.80 -3.11
N SER A 45 -1.61 -9.51 -2.61
CA SER A 45 -2.72 -10.47 -2.55
C SER A 45 -3.03 -11.14 -3.90
N LEU A 46 -2.54 -10.58 -5.04
CA LEU A 46 -2.57 -11.27 -6.34
C LEU A 46 -1.96 -12.67 -6.29
N GLY A 47 -0.97 -12.89 -5.43
CA GLY A 47 -0.40 -14.20 -5.20
C GLY A 47 -1.46 -15.24 -4.87
N MET A 48 -2.39 -14.89 -3.99
CA MET A 48 -3.46 -15.80 -3.55
C MET A 48 -4.62 -15.86 -4.54
N VAL A 49 -5.10 -14.70 -5.01
CA VAL A 49 -6.37 -14.60 -5.76
C VAL A 49 -6.20 -14.77 -7.27
N VAL A 50 -4.99 -14.62 -7.79
CA VAL A 50 -4.69 -14.73 -9.22
C VAL A 50 -3.72 -15.87 -9.51
N LEU A 51 -2.62 -15.98 -8.73
CA LEU A 51 -1.57 -16.96 -8.99
C LEU A 51 -1.77 -18.28 -8.24
N GLY A 52 -2.68 -18.32 -7.24
CA GLY A 52 -3.01 -19.55 -6.49
C GLY A 52 -1.97 -19.93 -5.44
N HIS A 53 -1.14 -18.99 -5.00
CA HIS A 53 -0.22 -19.19 -3.87
C HIS A 53 -0.98 -19.30 -2.54
N PRO A 54 -0.43 -19.98 -1.53
CA PRO A 54 -1.08 -20.11 -0.22
C PRO A 54 -1.12 -18.79 0.57
N ASP A 55 -0.19 -17.88 0.29
CA ASP A 55 -0.05 -16.57 0.92
C ASP A 55 0.67 -15.58 -0.02
N THR A 56 0.94 -14.35 0.47
CA THR A 56 1.58 -13.28 -0.33
C THR A 56 3.09 -13.38 -0.39
N THR A 57 3.73 -14.23 0.42
CA THR A 57 5.19 -14.24 0.59
C THR A 57 5.96 -14.75 -0.63
N GLN A 58 5.27 -15.43 -1.55
CA GLN A 58 5.86 -15.98 -2.78
C GLN A 58 5.79 -15.01 -3.97
N VAL A 59 5.10 -13.87 -3.82
CA VAL A 59 4.98 -12.88 -4.89
C VAL A 59 6.32 -12.21 -5.14
N THR A 60 6.72 -12.17 -6.40
CA THR A 60 7.98 -11.56 -6.84
C THR A 60 7.79 -10.12 -7.31
N MET A 61 8.89 -9.38 -7.44
CA MET A 61 8.85 -8.06 -8.09
C MET A 61 8.41 -8.15 -9.56
N GLU A 62 8.76 -9.22 -10.27
CA GLU A 62 8.35 -9.46 -11.64
C GLU A 62 6.84 -9.61 -11.77
N ASP A 63 6.20 -10.33 -10.85
CA ASP A 63 4.74 -10.45 -10.79
C ASP A 63 4.10 -9.08 -10.57
N MET A 64 4.59 -8.34 -9.59
CA MET A 64 4.09 -7.00 -9.29
C MET A 64 4.23 -6.04 -10.47
N ILE A 65 5.37 -6.05 -11.15
CA ILE A 65 5.63 -5.23 -12.34
C ILE A 65 4.70 -5.65 -13.49
N HIS A 66 4.50 -6.95 -13.70
CA HIS A 66 3.61 -7.46 -14.75
C HIS A 66 2.18 -6.97 -14.57
N HIS A 67 1.63 -7.17 -13.38
CA HIS A 67 0.25 -6.79 -13.07
C HIS A 67 0.08 -5.27 -13.00
N THR A 68 1.05 -4.53 -12.46
CA THR A 68 1.03 -3.07 -12.45
C THR A 68 0.98 -2.50 -13.86
N ARG A 69 1.76 -3.03 -14.81
CA ARG A 69 1.68 -2.62 -16.22
C ARG A 69 0.32 -2.86 -16.85
N ALA A 70 -0.29 -3.99 -16.55
CA ALA A 70 -1.61 -4.32 -17.07
C ALA A 70 -2.67 -3.35 -16.55
N VAL A 71 -2.69 -3.08 -15.24
CA VAL A 71 -3.60 -2.14 -14.58
C VAL A 71 -3.38 -0.72 -15.08
N ALA A 72 -2.14 -0.26 -15.12
CA ALA A 72 -1.79 1.10 -15.55
C ALA A 72 -2.25 1.43 -16.97
N ARG A 73 -2.25 0.44 -17.88
CA ARG A 73 -2.79 0.61 -19.24
C ARG A 73 -4.31 0.75 -19.28
N GLY A 74 -4.99 0.23 -18.26
CA GLY A 74 -6.47 0.26 -18.17
C GLY A 74 -7.02 1.57 -17.64
N VAL A 75 -6.20 2.39 -16.96
CA VAL A 75 -6.67 3.60 -16.26
C VAL A 75 -6.21 4.89 -16.94
N THR A 76 -7.08 5.89 -16.87
CA THR A 76 -6.81 7.25 -17.38
C THR A 76 -7.11 8.34 -16.36
N LYS A 77 -7.92 8.05 -15.35
CA LYS A 77 -8.40 8.99 -14.33
C LYS A 77 -8.01 8.57 -12.92
N THR A 78 -7.98 7.28 -12.65
CA THR A 78 -7.75 6.69 -11.32
C THR A 78 -6.26 6.57 -11.05
N LEU A 79 -5.81 6.86 -9.82
CA LEU A 79 -4.44 6.59 -9.38
C LEU A 79 -4.20 5.08 -9.30
N VAL A 80 -2.96 4.66 -9.56
CA VAL A 80 -2.51 3.27 -9.37
C VAL A 80 -1.50 3.21 -8.24
N ALA A 81 -1.82 2.49 -7.18
CA ALA A 81 -0.87 2.11 -6.14
C ALA A 81 -0.42 0.66 -6.37
N ALA A 82 0.83 0.35 -6.09
CA ALA A 82 1.37 -1.01 -6.21
C ALA A 82 2.18 -1.39 -4.97
N ASP A 83 1.96 -2.62 -4.48
CA ASP A 83 2.69 -3.14 -3.33
C ASP A 83 4.15 -3.44 -3.67
N LEU A 84 5.02 -3.11 -2.73
CA LEU A 84 6.35 -3.66 -2.64
C LEU A 84 6.25 -5.04 -1.98
N PRO A 85 6.48 -6.16 -2.69
CA PRO A 85 6.25 -7.50 -2.16
C PRO A 85 7.25 -7.87 -1.07
N ALA A 86 6.97 -8.96 -0.37
CA ALA A 86 7.79 -9.45 0.75
C ALA A 86 9.28 -9.52 0.39
N GLY A 87 10.11 -8.93 1.24
CA GLY A 87 11.58 -8.92 1.08
C GLY A 87 12.13 -7.90 0.09
N SER A 88 11.28 -7.18 -0.65
CA SER A 88 11.71 -6.18 -1.65
C SER A 88 12.21 -4.85 -1.04
N CYS A 89 12.03 -4.67 0.29
CA CYS A 89 12.38 -3.44 1.02
C CYS A 89 13.40 -3.67 2.16
N ARG A 90 14.21 -4.75 2.08
CA ARG A 90 15.15 -5.10 3.16
C ARG A 90 16.22 -4.04 3.44
N THR A 91 16.54 -3.23 2.47
CA THR A 91 17.44 -2.07 2.62
C THR A 91 16.83 -0.85 1.95
N PRO A 92 17.15 0.38 2.40
CA PRO A 92 16.67 1.61 1.76
C PRO A 92 16.97 1.68 0.26
N SER A 93 18.19 1.29 -0.13
CA SER A 93 18.59 1.29 -1.56
C SER A 93 17.74 0.34 -2.40
N LEU A 94 17.49 -0.87 -1.89
CA LEU A 94 16.67 -1.87 -2.57
C LEU A 94 15.20 -1.40 -2.66
N ALA A 95 14.70 -0.78 -1.60
CA ALA A 95 13.34 -0.23 -1.56
C ALA A 95 13.16 0.86 -2.64
N VAL A 96 14.12 1.78 -2.77
CA VAL A 96 14.11 2.81 -3.82
C VAL A 96 14.21 2.19 -5.21
N GLU A 97 15.13 1.26 -5.44
CA GLU A 97 15.27 0.57 -6.73
C GLU A 97 13.97 -0.10 -7.17
N ASN A 98 13.35 -0.87 -6.27
CA ASN A 98 12.11 -1.58 -6.56
C ASN A 98 10.92 -0.63 -6.73
N SER A 99 10.86 0.45 -5.95
CA SER A 99 9.85 1.50 -6.14
C SER A 99 9.95 2.18 -7.51
N ARG A 100 11.16 2.45 -7.99
CA ARG A 100 11.38 2.99 -9.36
C ARG A 100 10.86 2.03 -10.42
N LYS A 101 11.11 0.72 -10.29
CA LYS A 101 10.59 -0.30 -11.23
C LYS A 101 9.06 -0.30 -11.28
N LEU A 102 8.37 -0.15 -10.13
CA LEU A 102 6.92 -0.04 -10.08
C LEU A 102 6.44 1.28 -10.70
N ARG A 103 7.13 2.38 -10.48
CA ARG A 103 6.86 3.67 -11.14
C ARG A 103 7.00 3.57 -12.65
N GLU A 104 8.04 2.95 -13.14
CA GLU A 104 8.27 2.67 -14.57
C GLU A 104 7.18 1.73 -15.16
N ALA A 105 6.64 0.84 -14.35
CA ALA A 105 5.51 0.01 -14.72
C ALA A 105 4.16 0.78 -14.78
N GLY A 106 4.12 2.02 -14.25
CA GLY A 106 2.96 2.91 -14.31
C GLY A 106 2.22 3.10 -12.99
N ALA A 107 2.80 2.67 -11.87
CA ALA A 107 2.26 3.02 -10.55
C ALA A 107 2.41 4.53 -10.29
N ASP A 108 1.39 5.14 -9.69
CA ASP A 108 1.42 6.53 -9.22
C ASP A 108 1.92 6.63 -7.77
N LEU A 109 1.74 5.56 -6.99
CA LEU A 109 2.21 5.40 -5.62
C LEU A 109 2.74 3.98 -5.42
N VAL A 110 3.60 3.79 -4.42
CA VAL A 110 3.96 2.45 -3.92
C VAL A 110 3.40 2.22 -2.53
N LYS A 111 3.13 0.97 -2.13
CA LYS A 111 2.70 0.63 -0.77
C LYS A 111 3.79 -0.24 -0.10
N ILE A 112 4.03 0.01 1.18
CA ILE A 112 4.99 -0.74 2.01
C ILE A 112 4.32 -1.19 3.30
N GLU A 113 4.56 -2.44 3.70
CA GLU A 113 4.08 -3.01 4.96
C GLU A 113 5.12 -2.86 6.07
N GLY A 114 4.68 -2.35 7.22
CA GLY A 114 5.48 -2.24 8.43
C GLY A 114 5.47 -0.83 9.02
N GLY A 115 5.88 -0.75 10.30
CA GLY A 115 5.94 0.48 11.09
C GLY A 115 7.33 1.11 11.12
N SER A 116 7.77 1.47 12.32
CA SER A 116 9.04 2.15 12.57
C SER A 116 10.27 1.39 12.06
N GLU A 117 10.21 0.09 11.99
CA GLU A 117 11.28 -0.73 11.41
C GLU A 117 11.48 -0.49 9.91
N CYS A 118 10.46 0.00 9.22
CA CYS A 118 10.51 0.33 7.79
C CYS A 118 10.80 1.80 7.50
N LEU A 119 10.87 2.66 8.52
CA LEU A 119 11.10 4.11 8.35
C LEU A 119 12.32 4.44 7.47
N PRO A 120 13.48 3.81 7.62
CA PRO A 120 14.63 4.12 6.74
C PRO A 120 14.33 3.87 5.25
N ALA A 121 13.53 2.84 4.93
CA ALA A 121 13.10 2.56 3.56
C ALA A 121 12.03 3.57 3.10
N ILE A 122 11.07 3.90 3.96
CA ILE A 122 10.01 4.88 3.70
C ILE A 122 10.62 6.25 3.40
N GLU A 123 11.51 6.73 4.25
CA GLU A 123 12.20 8.01 4.08
C GLU A 123 13.02 8.06 2.79
N ALA A 124 13.72 6.98 2.46
CA ALA A 124 14.50 6.90 1.23
C ALA A 124 13.61 6.94 -0.02
N ILE A 125 12.48 6.23 -0.03
CA ILE A 125 11.51 6.24 -1.15
C ILE A 125 10.93 7.65 -1.32
N LEU A 126 10.52 8.29 -0.21
CA LEU A 126 9.96 9.64 -0.24
C LEU A 126 10.98 10.70 -0.65
N ALA A 127 12.25 10.57 -0.20
CA ALA A 127 13.36 11.44 -0.61
C ALA A 127 13.66 11.31 -2.11
N ASP A 128 13.40 10.16 -2.72
CA ASP A 128 13.49 9.94 -4.17
C ASP A 128 12.29 10.53 -4.95
N GLY A 129 11.36 11.18 -4.26
CA GLY A 129 10.17 11.81 -4.84
C GLY A 129 9.07 10.82 -5.23
N ILE A 130 9.11 9.59 -4.74
CA ILE A 130 8.10 8.56 -5.01
C ILE A 130 7.01 8.63 -3.92
N PRO A 131 5.73 8.92 -4.29
CA PRO A 131 4.64 8.93 -3.33
C PRO A 131 4.40 7.54 -2.75
N LEU A 132 4.08 7.47 -1.44
CA LEU A 132 4.01 6.22 -0.70
C LEU A 132 2.72 6.12 0.13
N ILE A 133 2.22 4.90 0.25
CA ILE A 133 1.17 4.47 1.18
C ILE A 133 1.83 3.54 2.21
N GLY A 134 1.68 3.86 3.50
CA GLY A 134 2.06 2.96 4.59
C GLY A 134 0.99 1.89 4.82
N HIS A 135 1.35 0.77 5.45
CA HIS A 135 0.40 -0.26 5.85
C HIS A 135 0.72 -0.77 7.24
N LEU A 136 -0.24 -0.62 8.15
CA LEU A 136 -0.16 -1.00 9.56
C LEU A 136 -1.30 -1.93 9.96
N GLY A 137 -1.15 -2.56 11.11
CA GLY A 137 -2.10 -3.54 11.63
C GLY A 137 -1.65 -4.96 11.34
N MET A 138 -2.53 -5.77 10.77
CA MET A 138 -2.15 -7.07 10.22
C MET A 138 -1.37 -6.87 8.92
N LEU A 139 -0.22 -7.52 8.84
CA LEU A 139 0.65 -7.46 7.67
C LEU A 139 0.64 -8.82 6.97
N PRO A 140 -0.04 -8.97 5.82
CA PRO A 140 -0.13 -10.24 5.09
C PRO A 140 1.23 -10.87 4.76
N GLN A 141 2.26 -10.05 4.54
CA GLN A 141 3.63 -10.51 4.30
C GLN A 141 4.26 -11.20 5.53
N ARG A 142 3.67 -11.04 6.71
CA ARG A 142 4.11 -11.69 7.98
C ARG A 142 3.14 -12.75 8.47
N VAL A 143 2.14 -13.13 7.67
CA VAL A 143 1.08 -14.05 8.08
C VAL A 143 1.62 -15.40 8.57
N VAL A 144 2.69 -15.91 7.95
CA VAL A 144 3.32 -17.18 8.34
C VAL A 144 4.05 -17.03 9.68
N GLU A 145 4.80 -15.94 9.88
CA GLU A 145 5.52 -15.65 11.13
C GLU A 145 4.56 -15.44 12.30
N GLU A 146 3.40 -14.83 12.03
CA GLU A 146 2.38 -14.52 13.03
C GLU A 146 1.40 -15.67 13.31
N GLY A 147 1.49 -16.76 12.54
CA GLY A 147 0.61 -17.93 12.69
C GLY A 147 -0.83 -17.69 12.25
N GLY A 148 -1.06 -16.72 11.35
CA GLY A 148 -2.36 -16.42 10.77
C GLY A 148 -2.77 -14.95 10.88
N TYR A 149 -4.02 -14.67 10.51
CA TYR A 149 -4.59 -13.32 10.55
C TYR A 149 -5.16 -13.00 11.93
N HIS A 150 -4.68 -11.92 12.55
CA HIS A 150 -5.07 -11.51 13.89
C HIS A 150 -5.43 -10.02 13.95
N ILE A 151 -6.49 -9.69 14.72
CA ILE A 151 -6.84 -8.29 15.00
C ILE A 151 -5.75 -7.69 15.90
N LYS A 152 -5.19 -6.57 15.48
CA LYS A 152 -4.12 -5.82 16.15
C LYS A 152 -4.68 -4.65 16.98
N GLY A 153 -3.89 -4.20 17.97
CA GLY A 153 -4.26 -3.04 18.79
C GLY A 153 -5.27 -3.31 19.88
N LYS A 154 -5.45 -4.58 20.32
CA LYS A 154 -6.35 -4.93 21.41
C LYS A 154 -5.79 -4.62 22.80
N SER A 155 -4.49 -4.73 23.00
CA SER A 155 -3.83 -4.34 24.25
C SER A 155 -3.30 -2.92 24.17
N THR A 156 -3.17 -2.25 25.32
CA THR A 156 -2.61 -0.89 25.42
C THR A 156 -1.26 -0.77 24.73
N ALA A 157 -0.36 -1.71 24.98
CA ALA A 157 0.99 -1.69 24.37
C ALA A 157 0.94 -1.84 22.83
N GLN A 158 0.03 -2.67 22.30
CA GLN A 158 -0.16 -2.78 20.85
C GLN A 158 -0.77 -1.51 20.26
N ALA A 159 -1.73 -0.90 20.95
CA ALA A 159 -2.35 0.35 20.53
C ALA A 159 -1.34 1.49 20.49
N GLU A 160 -0.57 1.69 21.57
CA GLU A 160 0.47 2.71 21.65
C GLU A 160 1.53 2.56 20.55
N ARG A 161 1.95 1.33 20.25
CA ARG A 161 2.87 1.05 19.17
C ARG A 161 2.29 1.43 17.80
N LEU A 162 1.05 1.00 17.50
CA LEU A 162 0.40 1.34 16.23
C LEU A 162 0.23 2.85 16.06
N VAL A 163 -0.13 3.57 17.13
CA VAL A 163 -0.23 5.04 17.11
C VAL A 163 1.14 5.66 16.82
N SER A 164 2.18 5.22 17.51
CA SER A 164 3.54 5.71 17.30
C SER A 164 4.02 5.46 15.87
N ASP A 165 3.78 4.26 15.34
CA ASP A 165 4.15 3.90 13.97
C ASP A 165 3.39 4.74 12.93
N ALA A 166 2.09 4.96 13.13
CA ALA A 166 1.28 5.80 12.24
C ALA A 166 1.76 7.27 12.23
N ILE A 167 2.05 7.82 13.40
CA ILE A 167 2.59 9.18 13.53
C ILE A 167 3.93 9.29 12.80
N ALA A 168 4.82 8.31 12.96
CA ALA A 168 6.12 8.32 12.31
C ALA A 168 6.01 8.26 10.79
N ILE A 169 5.14 7.40 10.25
CA ILE A 169 4.89 7.29 8.81
C ILE A 169 4.24 8.57 8.25
N ASP A 170 3.29 9.17 8.98
CA ASP A 170 2.68 10.44 8.58
C ASP A 170 3.69 11.59 8.56
N GLN A 171 4.54 11.69 9.59
CA GLN A 171 5.59 12.71 9.69
C GLN A 171 6.67 12.53 8.61
N ALA A 172 6.96 11.31 8.18
CA ALA A 172 7.85 11.05 7.06
C ALA A 172 7.27 11.57 5.73
N GLY A 173 5.94 11.78 5.64
CA GLY A 173 5.28 12.37 4.48
C GLY A 173 4.51 11.38 3.60
N ALA A 174 4.14 10.20 4.11
CA ALA A 174 3.31 9.26 3.38
C ALA A 174 1.98 9.90 2.94
N SER A 175 1.48 9.52 1.77
CA SER A 175 0.24 10.06 1.20
C SER A 175 -1.02 9.51 1.88
N ALA A 176 -0.96 8.29 2.39
CA ALA A 176 -2.02 7.60 3.11
C ALA A 176 -1.43 6.45 3.95
N ILE A 177 -2.25 5.88 4.84
CA ILE A 177 -1.93 4.67 5.62
C ILE A 177 -3.12 3.72 5.53
N VAL A 178 -2.87 2.46 5.15
CA VAL A 178 -3.83 1.36 5.27
C VAL A 178 -3.79 0.83 6.70
N LEU A 179 -4.95 0.60 7.28
CA LEU A 179 -5.11 -0.04 8.60
C LEU A 179 -5.86 -1.36 8.40
N GLU A 180 -5.14 -2.49 8.38
CA GLU A 180 -5.75 -3.81 8.20
C GLU A 180 -5.93 -4.53 9.53
N LEU A 181 -7.13 -5.07 9.77
CA LEU A 181 -7.51 -5.80 11.00
C LEU A 181 -7.08 -5.07 12.30
N VAL A 182 -7.19 -3.75 12.32
CA VAL A 182 -6.99 -2.96 13.54
C VAL A 182 -8.29 -2.93 14.35
N HIS A 183 -8.16 -3.00 15.69
CA HIS A 183 -9.30 -2.90 16.61
C HIS A 183 -10.10 -1.63 16.32
N ALA A 184 -11.40 -1.78 16.04
CA ALA A 184 -12.22 -0.70 15.49
C ALA A 184 -12.21 0.61 16.31
N PRO A 185 -12.30 0.61 17.66
CA PRO A 185 -12.16 1.85 18.45
C PRO A 185 -10.82 2.55 18.20
N LEU A 186 -9.72 1.80 18.14
CA LEU A 186 -8.40 2.38 17.85
C LEU A 186 -8.32 2.92 16.42
N ALA A 187 -8.86 2.18 15.44
CA ALA A 187 -8.87 2.65 14.05
C ALA A 187 -9.62 3.97 13.88
N ALA A 188 -10.67 4.21 14.67
CA ALA A 188 -11.39 5.48 14.65
C ALA A 188 -10.57 6.67 15.16
N GLU A 189 -9.57 6.46 16.02
CA GLU A 189 -8.66 7.52 16.50
C GLU A 189 -7.69 8.01 15.41
N PHE A 190 -7.43 7.19 14.39
CA PHE A 190 -6.59 7.56 13.24
C PHE A 190 -7.36 8.33 12.15
N SER A 191 -8.68 8.25 12.19
CA SER A 191 -9.57 8.82 11.16
C SER A 191 -10.00 10.21 11.52
#